data_d8471c4a7736e442502fe808f0f2f763
#
_entry.id   d8471c4a7736e442502fe808f0f2f763
#
_cell.length_a   1.000
_cell.length_b   1.000
_cell.length_c   1.000
_cell.angle_alpha   90.00
_cell.angle_beta   90.00
_cell.angle_gamma   90.00
#
_symmetry.space_group_name_H-M   'P 1'
#
loop_
_entity.id
_entity.type
_entity.pdbx_description
1 polymer ?
#
loop_
_entity_poly.entity_id
_entity_poly.type
_entity_poly.pdbx_seq_one_letter_code
_entity_poly.pdbx_strand_id
1 'polypeptide(L)'
;MFQLLVVPVTDNTASVETSTSWAENQLTPWLSPERMLWFRHNYLPNKEDWIKWDASPFFAPDDLVSKLPKAWIGVTELDILRDEGVQYGEKLKKTGVEVDIVMYKGAPHPIMAMDGTPSICIMGSLLINLTFGLSE
;
A
#
# COMPACT_ATOMS: atom_id res chain seq x y z
N MET A 1 10.78 -17.10 1.44
CA MET A 1 9.79 -16.19 2.09
C MET A 1 9.48 -15.09 1.10
N PHE A 2 8.28 -14.51 1.13
CA PHE A 2 7.79 -13.53 0.15
C PHE A 2 6.86 -12.54 0.86
N GLN A 3 6.88 -11.26 0.45
CA GLN A 3 5.94 -10.24 0.93
C GLN A 3 4.89 -9.97 -0.14
N LEU A 4 3.62 -10.14 0.19
CA LEU A 4 2.49 -9.74 -0.65
C LEU A 4 1.79 -8.55 0.03
N LEU A 5 1.91 -7.38 -0.54
CA LEU A 5 1.36 -6.14 0.00
C LEU A 5 0.32 -5.57 -0.96
N VAL A 6 -0.92 -5.49 -0.52
CA VAL A 6 -2.02 -4.93 -1.30
C VAL A 6 -2.54 -3.68 -0.60
N VAL A 7 -2.49 -2.55 -1.28
CA VAL A 7 -2.87 -1.23 -0.77
C VAL A 7 -2.39 -0.98 0.68
N PRO A 8 -1.09 -1.15 0.94
CA PRO A 8 -0.57 -1.19 2.30
C PRO A 8 -0.51 0.18 2.95
N VAL A 9 -0.75 0.24 4.26
CA VAL A 9 -0.34 1.37 5.10
C VAL A 9 1.13 1.17 5.47
N THR A 10 1.98 2.08 5.05
CA THR A 10 3.43 2.02 5.31
C THR A 10 3.96 3.23 6.06
N ASP A 11 3.18 4.32 6.11
CA ASP A 11 3.50 5.57 6.79
C ASP A 11 2.27 6.12 7.53
N ASN A 12 2.22 5.93 8.83
CA ASN A 12 1.15 6.49 9.67
C ASN A 12 1.31 8.01 9.95
N THR A 13 2.33 8.67 9.41
CA THR A 13 2.46 10.13 9.51
C THR A 13 1.86 10.86 8.31
N ALA A 14 1.53 10.14 7.23
CA ALA A 14 0.96 10.72 6.01
C ALA A 14 -0.38 11.42 6.28
N SER A 15 -0.59 12.55 5.62
CA SER A 15 -1.80 13.38 5.73
C SER A 15 -2.08 14.12 4.42
N VAL A 16 -3.19 14.81 4.36
CA VAL A 16 -3.57 15.66 3.21
C VAL A 16 -2.52 16.75 2.93
N GLU A 17 -1.82 17.22 3.96
CA GLU A 17 -0.79 18.25 3.85
C GLU A 17 0.57 17.70 3.39
N THR A 18 0.83 16.42 3.61
CA THR A 18 2.16 15.82 3.41
C THR A 18 2.24 14.83 2.26
N SER A 19 1.12 14.34 1.76
CA SER A 19 1.07 13.33 0.69
C SER A 19 0.15 13.77 -0.45
N THR A 20 0.67 13.68 -1.68
CA THR A 20 -0.08 14.04 -2.89
C THR A 20 -1.30 13.14 -3.08
N SER A 21 -1.16 11.81 -2.91
CA SER A 21 -2.29 10.90 -3.05
C SER A 21 -3.39 11.16 -2.02
N TRP A 22 -3.04 11.57 -0.79
CA TRP A 22 -4.02 11.97 0.21
C TRP A 22 -4.79 13.22 -0.23
N ALA A 23 -4.11 14.22 -0.79
CA ALA A 23 -4.72 15.45 -1.26
C ALA A 23 -5.61 15.23 -2.50
N GLU A 24 -5.14 14.44 -3.48
CA GLU A 24 -5.88 14.18 -4.72
C GLU A 24 -7.10 13.30 -4.51
N ASN A 25 -7.02 12.34 -3.59
CA ASN A 25 -8.00 11.26 -3.41
C ASN A 25 -8.92 11.45 -2.20
N GLN A 26 -9.08 12.68 -1.69
CA GLN A 26 -9.90 12.98 -0.50
C GLN A 26 -11.35 12.52 -0.61
N LEU A 27 -11.90 12.55 -1.83
CA LEU A 27 -13.32 12.27 -2.11
C LEU A 27 -13.54 10.88 -2.72
N THR A 28 -12.50 10.04 -2.75
CA THR A 28 -12.68 8.69 -3.28
C THR A 28 -13.57 7.84 -2.39
N PRO A 29 -14.35 6.92 -2.99
CA PRO A 29 -15.19 6.03 -2.20
C PRO A 29 -14.33 5.12 -1.30
N TRP A 30 -14.90 4.72 -0.17
CA TRP A 30 -14.41 3.70 0.77
C TRP A 30 -13.36 4.18 1.77
N LEU A 31 -12.23 4.76 1.34
CA LEU A 31 -11.18 5.21 2.26
C LEU A 31 -10.89 6.69 2.09
N SER A 32 -11.67 7.52 2.81
CA SER A 32 -11.38 8.96 2.92
C SER A 32 -10.29 9.23 3.98
N PRO A 33 -9.64 10.42 3.96
CA PRO A 33 -8.73 10.86 5.01
C PRO A 33 -9.31 10.75 6.43
N GLU A 34 -10.56 11.17 6.64
CA GLU A 34 -11.20 11.11 7.96
C GLU A 34 -11.35 9.66 8.44
N ARG A 35 -11.73 8.76 7.53
CA ARG A 35 -11.90 7.35 7.85
C ARG A 35 -10.55 6.69 8.18
N MET A 36 -9.51 7.01 7.42
CA MET A 36 -8.16 6.51 7.70
C MET A 36 -7.62 7.07 9.03
N LEU A 37 -7.83 8.34 9.31
CA LEU A 37 -7.46 8.95 10.60
C LEU A 37 -8.23 8.31 11.76
N TRP A 38 -9.50 7.97 11.59
CA TRP A 38 -10.28 7.24 12.60
C TRP A 38 -9.65 5.85 12.89
N PHE A 39 -9.29 5.08 11.86
CA PHE A 39 -8.61 3.79 12.04
C PHE A 39 -7.25 3.97 12.74
N ARG A 40 -6.47 4.94 12.29
CA ARG A 40 -5.15 5.24 12.86
C ARG A 40 -5.23 5.58 14.35
N HIS A 41 -6.14 6.45 14.76
CA HIS A 41 -6.29 6.81 16.17
C HIS A 41 -6.76 5.63 17.03
N ASN A 42 -7.59 4.72 16.51
CA ASN A 42 -7.97 3.52 17.23
C ASN A 42 -6.83 2.51 17.37
N TYR A 43 -5.97 2.40 16.35
CA TYR A 43 -4.83 1.50 16.34
C TYR A 43 -3.62 2.08 17.09
N LEU A 44 -3.32 3.36 16.86
CA LEU A 44 -2.17 4.09 17.40
C LEU A 44 -2.67 5.39 18.09
N PRO A 45 -3.17 5.31 19.33
CA PRO A 45 -3.74 6.47 20.01
C PRO A 45 -2.72 7.57 20.30
N ASN A 46 -1.44 7.21 20.44
CA ASN A 46 -0.37 8.18 20.69
C ASN A 46 0.32 8.56 19.39
N LYS A 47 0.34 9.83 19.04
CA LYS A 47 1.00 10.34 17.81
C LYS A 47 2.49 10.01 17.73
N GLU A 48 3.15 9.89 18.89
CA GLU A 48 4.55 9.52 18.99
C GLU A 48 4.85 8.11 18.46
N ASP A 49 3.83 7.24 18.38
CA ASP A 49 3.96 5.89 17.85
C ASP A 49 3.85 5.84 16.31
N TRP A 50 3.33 6.90 15.68
CA TRP A 50 3.10 6.92 14.23
C TRP A 50 4.38 6.83 13.40
N ILE A 51 5.48 7.38 13.90
CA ILE A 51 6.79 7.36 13.23
C ILE A 51 7.63 6.12 13.57
N LYS A 52 7.20 5.31 14.52
CA LYS A 52 7.91 4.10 14.89
C LYS A 52 7.86 3.08 13.74
N TRP A 53 8.99 2.49 13.42
CA TRP A 53 9.12 1.61 12.25
C TRP A 53 8.32 0.30 12.35
N ASP A 54 7.99 -0.15 13.55
CA ASP A 54 7.10 -1.30 13.80
C ASP A 54 5.64 -1.01 13.50
N ALA A 55 5.24 0.27 13.51
CA ALA A 55 3.92 0.75 13.09
C ALA A 55 3.93 1.32 11.67
N SER A 56 5.05 1.90 11.24
CA SER A 56 5.25 2.56 9.94
C SER A 56 6.54 2.05 9.29
N PRO A 57 6.49 0.93 8.58
CA PRO A 57 7.68 0.26 8.03
C PRO A 57 8.48 1.13 7.05
N PHE A 58 7.90 2.20 6.54
CA PHE A 58 8.63 3.19 5.75
C PHE A 58 9.82 3.79 6.50
N PHE A 59 9.74 3.93 7.83
CA PHE A 59 10.82 4.48 8.67
C PHE A 59 11.82 3.43 9.18
N ALA A 60 11.66 2.16 8.78
CA ALA A 60 12.60 1.12 9.21
C ALA A 60 14.03 1.43 8.73
N PRO A 61 15.08 1.18 9.55
CA PRO A 61 16.48 1.33 9.15
C PRO A 61 16.83 0.47 7.93
N ASP A 62 17.67 1.00 7.04
CA ASP A 62 18.02 0.35 5.78
C ASP A 62 18.73 -1.00 5.97
N ASP A 63 19.46 -1.18 7.07
CA ASP A 63 20.11 -2.44 7.43
C ASP A 63 19.11 -3.56 7.80
N LEU A 64 17.92 -3.20 8.28
CA LEU A 64 16.80 -4.14 8.49
C LEU A 64 16.06 -4.39 7.18
N VAL A 65 15.78 -3.32 6.44
CA VAL A 65 15.04 -3.39 5.18
C VAL A 65 15.77 -4.25 4.14
N SER A 66 17.09 -4.17 4.06
CA SER A 66 17.93 -4.96 3.14
C SER A 66 17.88 -6.49 3.36
N LYS A 67 17.41 -6.92 4.52
CA LYS A 67 17.26 -8.35 4.87
C LYS A 67 15.87 -8.90 4.60
N LEU A 68 14.95 -8.05 4.13
CA LEU A 68 13.59 -8.46 3.87
C LEU A 68 13.51 -9.34 2.60
N PRO A 69 12.55 -10.25 2.54
CA PRO A 69 12.35 -11.07 1.36
C PRO A 69 11.82 -10.23 0.20
N LYS A 70 11.93 -10.78 -1.02
CA LYS A 70 11.33 -10.16 -2.21
C LYS A 70 9.86 -9.84 -1.99
N ALA A 71 9.40 -8.74 -2.61
CA ALA A 71 8.06 -8.20 -2.40
C ALA A 71 7.30 -8.01 -3.72
N TRP A 72 5.99 -8.17 -3.63
CA TRP A 72 5.05 -7.66 -4.62
C TRP A 72 4.13 -6.66 -3.93
N ILE A 73 3.99 -5.47 -4.53
CA ILE A 73 3.19 -4.37 -3.96
C ILE A 73 2.16 -3.93 -4.98
N GLY A 74 0.89 -4.17 -4.69
CA GLY A 74 -0.23 -3.65 -5.47
C GLY A 74 -0.74 -2.34 -4.86
N VAL A 75 -0.78 -1.28 -5.66
CA VAL A 75 -1.37 0.01 -5.28
C VAL A 75 -2.47 0.37 -6.26
N THR A 76 -3.43 1.19 -5.84
CA THR A 76 -4.53 1.65 -6.67
C THR A 76 -4.46 3.15 -6.91
N GLU A 77 -4.85 3.59 -8.11
CA GLU A 77 -4.69 4.98 -8.54
C GLU A 77 -5.53 5.94 -7.69
N LEU A 78 -6.78 5.54 -7.38
CA LEU A 78 -7.74 6.36 -6.64
C LEU A 78 -7.72 6.03 -5.14
N ASP A 79 -6.52 5.99 -4.55
CA ASP A 79 -6.31 5.64 -3.14
C ASP A 79 -5.42 6.67 -2.45
N ILE A 80 -5.80 7.07 -1.26
CA ILE A 80 -4.98 7.96 -0.42
C ILE A 80 -3.64 7.33 -0.05
N LEU A 81 -3.57 5.98 0.06
CA LEU A 81 -2.37 5.22 0.43
C LEU A 81 -1.43 4.92 -0.76
N ARG A 82 -1.78 5.36 -1.98
CA ARG A 82 -1.02 5.08 -3.21
C ARG A 82 0.45 5.44 -3.08
N ASP A 83 0.73 6.66 -2.69
CA ASP A 83 2.10 7.21 -2.72
C ASP A 83 2.99 6.55 -1.67
N GLU A 84 2.49 6.30 -0.46
CA GLU A 84 3.26 5.63 0.59
C GLU A 84 3.59 4.18 0.24
N GLY A 85 2.67 3.47 -0.44
CA GLY A 85 2.92 2.13 -0.96
C GLY A 85 4.02 2.10 -2.03
N VAL A 86 4.00 3.05 -2.97
CA VAL A 86 5.04 3.22 -3.99
C VAL A 86 6.38 3.58 -3.34
N GLN A 87 6.40 4.56 -2.44
CA GLN A 87 7.62 5.01 -1.77
C GLN A 87 8.27 3.90 -0.95
N TYR A 88 7.48 3.08 -0.28
CA TYR A 88 7.99 1.92 0.44
C TYR A 88 8.63 0.91 -0.51
N GLY A 89 7.99 0.62 -1.64
CA GLY A 89 8.55 -0.25 -2.66
C GLY A 89 9.87 0.27 -3.23
N GLU A 90 9.98 1.57 -3.48
CA GLU A 90 11.22 2.19 -3.93
C GLU A 90 12.31 2.16 -2.84
N LYS A 91 11.94 2.28 -1.57
CA LYS A 91 12.88 2.09 -0.44
C LYS A 91 13.42 0.67 -0.41
N LEU A 92 12.57 -0.33 -0.55
CA LEU A 92 12.98 -1.75 -0.66
C LEU A 92 13.98 -1.96 -1.80
N LYS A 93 13.69 -1.43 -3.00
CA LYS A 93 14.60 -1.51 -4.17
C LYS A 93 15.96 -0.88 -3.90
N LYS A 94 15.98 0.31 -3.28
CA LYS A 94 17.23 1.02 -2.93
C LYS A 94 18.13 0.23 -1.99
N THR A 95 17.55 -0.61 -1.14
CA THR A 95 18.30 -1.48 -0.22
C THR A 95 18.66 -2.83 -0.79
N GLY A 96 18.36 -3.06 -2.09
CA GLY A 96 18.72 -4.28 -2.80
C GLY A 96 17.68 -5.41 -2.76
N VAL A 97 16.50 -5.14 -2.22
CA VAL A 97 15.38 -6.09 -2.25
C VAL A 97 14.73 -6.11 -3.62
N GLU A 98 14.48 -7.30 -4.18
CA GLU A 98 13.71 -7.47 -5.41
C GLU A 98 12.25 -7.12 -5.17
N VAL A 99 11.69 -6.16 -5.95
CA VAL A 99 10.33 -5.66 -5.75
C VAL A 99 9.62 -5.41 -7.07
N ASP A 100 8.43 -5.98 -7.20
CA ASP A 100 7.46 -5.63 -8.23
C ASP A 100 6.41 -4.67 -7.66
N ILE A 101 6.23 -3.51 -8.28
CA ILE A 101 5.19 -2.55 -7.93
C ILE A 101 4.19 -2.49 -9.08
N VAL A 102 2.93 -2.79 -8.80
CA VAL A 102 1.84 -2.77 -9.79
C VAL A 102 0.81 -1.72 -9.40
N MET A 103 0.55 -0.76 -10.30
CA MET A 103 -0.48 0.25 -10.11
C MET A 103 -1.74 -0.08 -10.91
N TYR A 104 -2.88 -0.20 -10.24
CA TYR A 104 -4.18 -0.46 -10.84
C TYR A 104 -4.89 0.86 -11.14
N LYS A 105 -4.93 1.23 -12.43
CA LYS A 105 -5.54 2.47 -12.89
C LYS A 105 -7.06 2.46 -12.73
N GLY A 106 -7.61 3.59 -12.32
CA GLY A 106 -9.06 3.78 -12.12
C GLY A 106 -9.64 2.98 -10.95
N ALA A 107 -8.81 2.28 -10.18
CA ALA A 107 -9.25 1.45 -9.07
C ALA A 107 -9.15 2.19 -7.72
N PRO A 108 -10.17 2.09 -6.86
CA PRO A 108 -10.14 2.60 -5.49
C PRO A 108 -9.51 1.61 -4.52
N HIS A 109 -9.29 2.04 -3.27
CA HIS A 109 -8.67 1.25 -2.20
C HIS A 109 -9.16 -0.20 -2.08
N PRO A 110 -10.47 -0.52 -2.02
CA PRO A 110 -10.93 -1.90 -1.75
C PRO A 110 -10.96 -2.80 -2.99
N ILE A 111 -10.03 -2.66 -3.93
CA ILE A 111 -10.02 -3.38 -5.21
C ILE A 111 -10.23 -4.89 -5.05
N MET A 112 -9.65 -5.51 -4.01
CA MET A 112 -9.74 -6.95 -3.76
C MET A 112 -11.09 -7.38 -3.19
N ALA A 113 -11.90 -6.45 -2.67
CA ALA A 113 -13.22 -6.70 -2.13
C ALA A 113 -14.36 -6.36 -3.10
N MET A 114 -14.03 -5.86 -4.29
CA MET A 114 -15.02 -5.41 -5.29
C MET A 114 -15.36 -6.54 -6.28
N ASP A 115 -16.07 -7.56 -5.82
CA ASP A 115 -16.60 -8.60 -6.69
C ASP A 115 -17.69 -8.05 -7.62
N GLY A 116 -17.68 -8.50 -8.88
CA GLY A 116 -18.78 -8.33 -9.83
C GLY A 116 -18.66 -7.16 -10.81
N THR A 117 -17.61 -6.35 -10.78
CA THR A 117 -17.31 -5.42 -11.87
C THR A 117 -16.36 -6.08 -12.87
N PRO A 118 -16.74 -6.26 -14.17
CA PRO A 118 -15.95 -7.03 -15.14
C PRO A 118 -14.48 -6.60 -15.22
N SER A 119 -14.20 -5.30 -15.15
CA SER A 119 -12.83 -4.76 -15.21
C SER A 119 -12.00 -5.09 -13.97
N ILE A 120 -12.61 -5.20 -12.81
CA ILE A 120 -11.94 -5.47 -11.54
C ILE A 120 -11.76 -6.97 -11.30
N CYS A 121 -12.72 -7.80 -11.75
CA CYS A 121 -12.58 -9.26 -11.77
C CYS A 121 -11.40 -9.72 -12.64
N ILE A 122 -11.19 -9.08 -13.80
CA ILE A 122 -10.03 -9.37 -14.66
C ILE A 122 -8.73 -9.03 -13.94
N MET A 123 -8.69 -7.92 -13.20
CA MET A 123 -7.51 -7.52 -12.42
C MET A 123 -7.24 -8.48 -11.26
N GLY A 124 -8.26 -8.95 -10.55
CA GLY A 124 -8.13 -9.96 -9.49
C GLY A 124 -7.60 -11.30 -10.01
N SER A 125 -8.11 -11.77 -11.13
CA SER A 125 -7.64 -12.98 -11.80
C SER A 125 -6.20 -12.85 -12.32
N LEU A 126 -5.82 -11.67 -12.84
CA LEU A 126 -4.46 -11.38 -13.26
C LEU A 126 -3.47 -11.39 -12.09
N LEU A 127 -3.88 -10.85 -10.94
CA LEU A 127 -3.11 -10.87 -9.69
C LEU A 127 -2.80 -12.29 -9.25
N ILE A 128 -3.82 -13.16 -9.21
CA ILE A 128 -3.66 -14.55 -8.78
C ILE A 128 -2.70 -15.29 -9.73
N ASN A 129 -2.84 -15.11 -11.03
CA ASN A 129 -1.98 -15.77 -12.01
C ASN A 129 -0.52 -15.28 -11.97
N LEU A 130 -0.30 -13.98 -11.76
CA LEU A 130 1.06 -13.41 -11.66
C LEU A 130 1.75 -13.77 -10.33
N THR A 131 0.99 -13.85 -9.23
CA THR A 131 1.55 -14.05 -7.90
C THR A 131 1.84 -15.53 -7.59
N PHE A 132 1.05 -16.45 -8.12
CA PHE A 132 1.16 -17.87 -7.79
C PHE A 132 1.75 -18.75 -8.90
N GLY A 133 2.08 -18.16 -10.06
CA GLY A 133 2.76 -18.89 -11.14
C GLY A 133 2.01 -20.15 -11.58
N LEU A 134 0.68 -20.09 -11.63
CA LEU A 134 -0.13 -21.15 -12.20
C LEU A 134 0.06 -21.11 -13.72
N SER A 135 1.20 -21.66 -14.18
CA SER A 135 1.34 -22.11 -15.56
C SER A 135 0.50 -23.36 -15.73
N GLU A 136 -0.38 -23.34 -16.69
CA GLU A 136 -0.98 -24.56 -17.23
C GLU A 136 0.08 -25.57 -17.67
#